data_86d8294a52d4797349198addb69ba3aa
#
_entry.id   86d8294a52d4797349198addb69ba3aa
#
_cell.length_a   1.000
_cell.length_b   1.000
_cell.length_c   1.000
_cell.angle_alpha   90.00
_cell.angle_beta   90.00
_cell.angle_gamma   90.00
#
_symmetry.space_group_name_H-M   'P 1'
#
loop_
_entity.id
_entity.type
_entity.pdbx_description
1 polymer ?
#
loop_
_entity_poly.entity_id
_entity_poly.type
_entity_poly.pdbx_seq_one_letter_code
_entity_poly.pdbx_strand_id
1 'polypeptide(L)'
;MQNANLSFPTTIEKIDRCRILKEKELIHLEQIENRRSVRKYQNTKIENEKLTAILESARLAPSGSNTQPWTFIIVTSDETKRQLAAANHQQAWMNTAPVFIVCVTDIRCRMPNASLSLDENSPEFELKQCIRDTSIAISHLLLEAQQQGLGTCWTGWFEQKDVRPVLGIPKDKYVCGIITLGYADEAPSPRPRKALREIVRYEKW
;
A
#
# COMPACT_ATOMS: atom_id res chain seq x y z
N MET A 1 50.38 14.05 11.55
CA MET A 1 49.19 13.26 11.08
C MET A 1 48.41 12.91 12.35
N GLN A 2 47.41 13.72 12.68
CA GLN A 2 46.58 13.49 13.88
C GLN A 2 45.35 12.69 13.46
N ASN A 3 45.22 11.47 13.99
CA ASN A 3 44.04 10.66 13.86
C ASN A 3 42.91 11.31 14.68
N ALA A 4 41.93 11.90 14.02
CA ALA A 4 40.69 12.32 14.65
C ALA A 4 39.84 11.05 14.90
N ASN A 5 39.86 10.56 16.13
CA ASN A 5 38.88 9.59 16.62
C ASN A 5 37.50 10.25 16.63
N LEU A 6 36.69 10.00 15.63
CA LEU A 6 35.26 10.27 15.68
C LEU A 6 34.63 9.24 16.62
N SER A 7 34.62 9.58 17.91
CA SER A 7 33.78 8.88 18.88
C SER A 7 32.31 9.26 18.60
N PHE A 8 31.55 8.34 18.04
CA PHE A 8 30.10 8.45 18.06
C PHE A 8 29.63 8.50 19.51
N PRO A 9 28.77 9.46 19.88
CA PRO A 9 28.28 9.52 21.24
C PRO A 9 27.49 8.27 21.58
N THR A 10 27.96 7.50 22.56
CA THR A 10 27.25 6.38 23.21
C THR A 10 26.05 6.87 24.06
N THR A 11 25.33 7.88 23.59
CA THR A 11 24.26 8.53 24.34
C THR A 11 22.88 8.19 23.78
N ILE A 12 22.67 6.91 23.42
CA ILE A 12 21.30 6.37 23.26
C ILE A 12 20.67 6.11 24.66
N GLU A 13 21.45 6.14 25.72
CA GLU A 13 21.01 5.86 27.09
C GLU A 13 20.18 6.98 27.76
N LYS A 14 20.05 8.14 27.11
CA LYS A 14 19.27 9.27 27.64
C LYS A 14 18.29 9.88 26.66
N ILE A 15 17.69 9.08 25.80
CA ILE A 15 16.37 9.43 25.29
C ILE A 15 15.44 9.21 26.47
N ASP A 16 15.31 10.28 27.25
CA ASP A 16 14.46 10.37 28.43
C ASP A 16 13.10 9.77 28.09
N ARG A 17 12.75 8.65 28.74
CA ARG A 17 11.48 7.92 28.55
C ARG A 17 10.26 8.83 28.72
N CYS A 18 10.43 10.00 29.29
CA CYS A 18 9.42 11.05 29.45
C CYS A 18 9.31 12.02 28.27
N ARG A 19 10.32 12.14 27.38
CA ARG A 19 10.33 13.12 26.29
C ARG A 19 9.71 12.65 24.99
N ILE A 20 9.35 11.38 24.90
CA ILE A 20 8.60 10.80 23.75
C ILE A 20 7.12 11.25 23.75
N LEU A 21 6.69 12.07 24.71
CA LEU A 21 5.29 12.29 25.04
C LEU A 21 4.75 13.71 24.76
N LYS A 22 5.29 14.43 23.80
CA LYS A 22 4.51 15.47 23.13
C LYS A 22 4.25 15.01 21.70
N GLU A 23 3.31 14.06 21.59
CA GLU A 23 2.99 13.30 20.38
C GLU A 23 2.56 14.12 19.15
N LYS A 24 2.31 15.42 19.28
CA LYS A 24 1.86 16.27 18.17
C LYS A 24 2.96 16.94 17.33
N GLU A 25 4.23 16.83 17.74
CA GLU A 25 5.33 17.53 17.05
C GLU A 25 6.27 16.60 16.27
N LEU A 26 6.02 15.28 16.23
CA LEU A 26 6.97 14.31 15.70
C LEU A 26 6.69 13.87 14.25
N ILE A 27 5.44 13.98 13.78
CA ILE A 27 5.07 13.56 12.42
C ILE A 27 4.98 14.79 11.53
N HIS A 28 5.89 14.91 10.58
CA HIS A 28 5.93 16.02 9.63
C HIS A 28 5.07 15.79 8.37
N LEU A 29 4.56 14.55 8.17
CA LEU A 29 3.71 14.20 7.03
C LEU A 29 2.27 14.01 7.51
N GLU A 30 1.46 15.06 7.40
CA GLU A 30 0.05 15.05 7.79
C GLU A 30 -0.76 13.92 7.13
N GLN A 31 -0.36 13.50 5.93
CA GLN A 31 -0.99 12.41 5.19
C GLN A 31 -0.91 11.09 5.96
N ILE A 32 0.19 10.84 6.66
CA ILE A 32 0.35 9.64 7.50
C ILE A 32 -0.64 9.68 8.67
N GLU A 33 -0.74 10.84 9.33
CA GLU A 33 -1.62 11.03 10.48
C GLU A 33 -3.09 11.02 10.08
N ASN A 34 -3.45 11.65 8.96
CA ASN A 34 -4.83 11.93 8.58
C ASN A 34 -5.45 10.83 7.69
N ARG A 35 -4.63 9.99 7.01
CA ARG A 35 -5.16 8.94 6.15
C ARG A 35 -6.03 7.94 6.92
N ARG A 36 -7.22 7.66 6.37
CA ARG A 36 -8.17 6.66 6.89
C ARG A 36 -8.53 5.66 5.80
N SER A 37 -9.02 4.49 6.21
CA SER A 37 -9.68 3.55 5.30
C SER A 37 -11.13 3.98 5.11
N VAL A 38 -11.42 4.55 3.95
CA VAL A 38 -12.74 5.05 3.55
C VAL A 38 -13.49 3.95 2.81
N ARG A 39 -14.75 3.70 3.18
CA ARG A 39 -15.62 2.65 2.61
C ARG A 39 -16.95 3.18 2.08
N LYS A 40 -17.13 4.49 2.08
CA LYS A 40 -18.27 5.16 1.47
C LYS A 40 -17.77 6.34 0.65
N TYR A 41 -18.19 6.42 -0.59
CA TYR A 41 -17.66 7.39 -1.54
C TYR A 41 -18.80 8.17 -2.21
N GLN A 42 -18.51 9.42 -2.55
CA GLN A 42 -19.37 10.24 -3.38
C GLN A 42 -19.35 9.74 -4.83
N ASN A 43 -20.48 9.87 -5.52
CA ASN A 43 -20.54 9.62 -6.96
C ASN A 43 -19.96 10.82 -7.75
N THR A 44 -18.68 11.10 -7.52
CA THR A 44 -17.97 12.22 -8.13
C THR A 44 -16.77 11.66 -8.90
N LYS A 45 -16.65 12.09 -10.16
CA LYS A 45 -15.52 11.69 -11.03
C LYS A 45 -14.21 12.25 -10.45
N ILE A 46 -13.17 11.45 -10.48
CA ILE A 46 -11.82 11.88 -10.11
C ILE A 46 -11.17 12.54 -11.33
N GLU A 47 -10.49 13.66 -11.11
CA GLU A 47 -9.74 14.39 -12.13
C GLU A 47 -8.53 13.56 -12.58
N ASN A 48 -8.24 13.57 -13.87
CA ASN A 48 -7.15 12.80 -14.45
C ASN A 48 -5.79 13.21 -13.86
N GLU A 49 -5.61 14.48 -13.55
CA GLU A 49 -4.40 15.05 -12.95
C GLU A 49 -4.14 14.44 -11.57
N LYS A 50 -5.17 14.30 -10.74
CA LYS A 50 -5.07 13.67 -9.43
C LYS A 50 -4.73 12.18 -9.55
N LEU A 51 -5.42 11.46 -10.44
CA LEU A 51 -5.13 10.04 -10.67
C LEU A 51 -3.70 9.86 -11.17
N THR A 52 -3.23 10.72 -12.06
CA THR A 52 -1.87 10.71 -12.57
C THR A 52 -0.84 10.95 -11.46
N ALA A 53 -1.05 11.95 -10.60
CA ALA A 53 -0.17 12.23 -9.46
C ALA A 53 -0.07 11.04 -8.50
N ILE A 54 -1.20 10.37 -8.22
CA ILE A 54 -1.27 9.19 -7.38
C ILE A 54 -0.46 8.01 -7.97
N LEU A 55 -0.60 7.77 -9.26
CA LEU A 55 0.15 6.71 -9.95
C LEU A 55 1.64 7.04 -10.08
N GLU A 56 1.98 8.31 -10.30
CA GLU A 56 3.37 8.77 -10.33
C GLU A 56 4.05 8.62 -8.96
N SER A 57 3.36 8.91 -7.88
CA SER A 57 3.85 8.69 -6.52
C SER A 57 4.17 7.20 -6.28
N ALA A 58 3.30 6.30 -6.73
CA ALA A 58 3.55 4.86 -6.67
C ALA A 58 4.75 4.44 -7.54
N ARG A 59 4.89 5.01 -8.75
CA ARG A 59 6.01 4.74 -9.65
C ARG A 59 7.36 5.11 -9.04
N LEU A 60 7.42 6.16 -8.23
CA LEU A 60 8.64 6.65 -7.57
C LEU A 60 9.04 5.83 -6.33
N ALA A 61 8.29 4.80 -5.96
CA ALA A 61 8.62 3.96 -4.82
C ALA A 61 9.97 3.24 -5.01
N PRO A 62 10.73 3.00 -3.93
CA PRO A 62 11.92 2.17 -4.01
C PRO A 62 11.55 0.70 -4.16
N SER A 63 12.43 -0.08 -4.80
CA SER A 63 12.35 -1.53 -4.88
C SER A 63 13.74 -2.17 -4.81
N GLY A 64 13.81 -3.40 -4.35
CA GLY A 64 15.06 -4.15 -4.31
C GLY A 64 15.71 -4.25 -5.69
N SER A 65 16.97 -3.84 -5.83
CA SER A 65 17.70 -3.76 -7.11
C SER A 65 16.97 -2.93 -8.18
N ASN A 66 16.08 -2.02 -7.78
CA ASN A 66 15.27 -1.19 -8.66
C ASN A 66 14.43 -2.00 -9.68
N THR A 67 13.94 -3.17 -9.28
CA THR A 67 13.21 -4.09 -10.17
C THR A 67 11.82 -3.62 -10.55
N GLN A 68 11.19 -2.72 -9.77
CA GLN A 68 9.90 -2.09 -10.05
C GLN A 68 8.84 -3.09 -10.50
N PRO A 69 8.50 -4.10 -9.65
CA PRO A 69 7.70 -5.26 -10.06
C PRO A 69 6.21 -4.97 -10.25
N TRP A 70 5.76 -3.76 -9.94
CA TRP A 70 4.34 -3.39 -9.90
C TRP A 70 3.75 -3.07 -11.26
N THR A 71 2.48 -3.41 -11.39
CA THR A 71 1.58 -2.95 -12.46
C THR A 71 0.26 -2.55 -11.81
N PHE A 72 -0.31 -1.44 -12.26
CA PHE A 72 -1.57 -0.92 -11.75
C PHE A 72 -2.63 -0.99 -12.84
N ILE A 73 -3.75 -1.68 -12.57
CA ILE A 73 -4.90 -1.75 -13.48
C ILE A 73 -5.99 -0.83 -12.93
N ILE A 74 -6.36 0.18 -13.71
CA ILE A 74 -7.40 1.14 -13.36
C ILE A 74 -8.74 0.61 -13.86
N VAL A 75 -9.68 0.43 -12.94
CA VAL A 75 -11.01 -0.10 -13.22
C VAL A 75 -12.06 0.95 -12.88
N THR A 76 -12.84 1.34 -13.89
CA THR A 76 -13.94 2.30 -13.79
C THR A 76 -15.27 1.71 -14.24
N SER A 77 -15.26 0.58 -14.95
CA SER A 77 -16.47 -0.14 -15.38
C SER A 77 -17.23 -0.66 -14.16
N ASP A 78 -18.50 -0.30 -14.02
CA ASP A 78 -19.35 -0.75 -12.92
C ASP A 78 -19.51 -2.27 -12.90
N GLU A 79 -19.58 -2.91 -14.07
CA GLU A 79 -19.67 -4.36 -14.17
C GLU A 79 -18.40 -5.03 -13.62
N THR A 80 -17.23 -4.58 -14.06
CA THR A 80 -15.93 -5.11 -13.59
C THR A 80 -15.73 -4.84 -12.09
N LYS A 81 -16.15 -3.67 -11.59
CA LYS A 81 -16.10 -3.35 -10.15
C LYS A 81 -16.99 -4.30 -9.34
N ARG A 82 -18.21 -4.60 -9.80
CA ARG A 82 -19.11 -5.56 -9.15
C ARG A 82 -18.49 -6.96 -9.10
N GLN A 83 -17.88 -7.43 -10.19
CA GLN A 83 -17.21 -8.73 -10.23
C GLN A 83 -16.03 -8.78 -9.26
N LEU A 84 -15.21 -7.73 -9.19
CA LEU A 84 -14.10 -7.62 -8.23
C LEU A 84 -14.58 -7.57 -6.78
N ALA A 85 -15.66 -6.84 -6.50
CA ALA A 85 -16.25 -6.78 -5.17
C ALA A 85 -16.82 -8.15 -4.74
N ALA A 86 -17.41 -8.89 -5.69
CA ALA A 86 -17.88 -10.26 -5.48
C ALA A 86 -16.71 -11.22 -5.18
N ALA A 87 -15.64 -11.18 -5.98
CA ALA A 87 -14.43 -11.96 -5.76
C ALA A 87 -13.74 -11.63 -4.41
N ASN A 88 -13.97 -10.43 -3.89
CA ASN A 88 -13.45 -9.95 -2.61
C ASN A 88 -14.47 -10.16 -1.47
N HIS A 89 -14.93 -11.39 -1.30
CA HIS A 89 -15.90 -11.82 -0.28
C HIS A 89 -17.18 -10.96 -0.24
N GLN A 90 -17.76 -10.66 -1.40
CA GLN A 90 -19.04 -9.94 -1.54
C GLN A 90 -19.03 -8.57 -0.84
N GLN A 91 -17.90 -7.86 -0.82
CA GLN A 91 -17.78 -6.56 -0.18
C GLN A 91 -18.50 -5.46 -0.97
N ALA A 92 -19.84 -5.43 -0.89
CA ALA A 92 -20.71 -4.53 -1.66
C ALA A 92 -20.38 -3.04 -1.48
N TRP A 93 -19.83 -2.63 -0.32
CA TRP A 93 -19.41 -1.25 -0.07
C TRP A 93 -18.38 -0.75 -1.09
N MET A 94 -17.56 -1.63 -1.66
CA MET A 94 -16.56 -1.27 -2.67
C MET A 94 -17.21 -0.59 -3.88
N ASN A 95 -18.42 -1.01 -4.27
CA ASN A 95 -19.12 -0.50 -5.44
C ASN A 95 -19.52 0.98 -5.34
N THR A 96 -19.40 1.59 -4.15
CA THR A 96 -19.61 3.04 -3.98
C THR A 96 -18.42 3.85 -4.53
N ALA A 97 -17.23 3.24 -4.67
CA ALA A 97 -16.05 3.94 -5.17
C ALA A 97 -16.10 4.09 -6.71
N PRO A 98 -15.80 5.28 -7.25
CA PRO A 98 -15.78 5.50 -8.69
C PRO A 98 -14.63 4.77 -9.39
N VAL A 99 -13.51 4.54 -8.70
CA VAL A 99 -12.32 3.93 -9.28
C VAL A 99 -11.79 2.82 -8.37
N PHE A 100 -11.39 1.67 -8.96
CA PHE A 100 -10.53 0.70 -8.31
C PHE A 100 -9.15 0.72 -8.97
N ILE A 101 -8.10 0.58 -8.18
CA ILE A 101 -6.73 0.36 -8.63
C ILE A 101 -6.35 -1.04 -8.19
N VAL A 102 -6.23 -1.97 -9.14
CA VAL A 102 -5.80 -3.33 -8.86
C VAL A 102 -4.28 -3.38 -8.97
N CYS A 103 -3.63 -3.71 -7.86
CA CYS A 103 -2.17 -3.68 -7.72
C CYS A 103 -1.63 -5.09 -7.94
N VAL A 104 -0.89 -5.28 -9.00
CA VAL A 104 -0.36 -6.56 -9.46
C VAL A 104 1.16 -6.53 -9.37
N THR A 105 1.77 -7.64 -8.96
CA THR A 105 3.23 -7.80 -9.01
C THR A 105 3.64 -8.85 -10.03
N ASP A 106 4.78 -8.61 -10.68
CA ASP A 106 5.39 -9.49 -11.67
C ASP A 106 6.69 -10.09 -11.13
N ILE A 107 6.69 -11.40 -10.89
CA ILE A 107 7.87 -12.12 -10.41
C ILE A 107 8.97 -12.21 -11.48
N ARG A 108 8.63 -12.05 -12.77
CA ARG A 108 9.61 -12.18 -13.86
C ARG A 108 10.72 -11.15 -13.83
N CYS A 109 10.52 -10.02 -13.15
CA CYS A 109 11.59 -9.04 -12.93
C CYS A 109 12.77 -9.62 -12.12
N ARG A 110 12.55 -10.73 -11.39
CA ARG A 110 13.55 -11.46 -10.61
C ARG A 110 13.82 -12.88 -11.12
N MET A 111 12.81 -13.50 -11.76
CA MET A 111 12.85 -14.86 -12.31
C MET A 111 12.35 -14.86 -13.76
N PRO A 112 13.13 -14.36 -14.73
CA PRO A 112 12.68 -14.12 -16.11
C PRO A 112 12.11 -15.36 -16.82
N ASN A 113 12.62 -16.54 -16.50
CA ASN A 113 12.25 -17.81 -17.15
C ASN A 113 11.27 -18.65 -16.33
N ALA A 114 10.71 -18.09 -15.24
CA ALA A 114 9.80 -18.84 -14.40
C ALA A 114 8.47 -19.12 -15.13
N SER A 115 8.11 -20.41 -15.23
CA SER A 115 6.78 -20.85 -15.66
C SER A 115 5.99 -21.28 -14.42
N LEU A 116 5.44 -20.29 -13.71
CA LEU A 116 4.78 -20.50 -12.43
C LEU A 116 3.28 -20.21 -12.53
N SER A 117 2.53 -20.87 -11.65
CA SER A 117 1.17 -20.48 -11.31
C SER A 117 1.18 -20.04 -9.85
N LEU A 118 1.06 -18.74 -9.63
CA LEU A 118 1.18 -18.14 -8.31
C LEU A 118 -0.16 -18.11 -7.59
N ASP A 119 -0.14 -18.42 -6.30
CA ASP A 119 -1.28 -18.30 -5.40
C ASP A 119 -0.84 -17.91 -3.97
N GLU A 120 -1.75 -17.98 -3.01
CA GLU A 120 -1.51 -17.62 -1.62
C GLU A 120 -0.50 -18.55 -0.93
N ASN A 121 -0.31 -19.77 -1.44
CA ASN A 121 0.56 -20.80 -0.90
C ASN A 121 1.92 -20.86 -1.61
N SER A 122 2.12 -20.02 -2.61
CA SER A 122 3.35 -19.98 -3.39
C SER A 122 4.58 -19.71 -2.51
N PRO A 123 5.57 -20.61 -2.48
CA PRO A 123 6.68 -20.56 -1.53
C PRO A 123 7.84 -19.63 -1.98
N GLU A 124 7.83 -19.16 -3.23
CA GLU A 124 8.93 -18.46 -3.87
C GLU A 124 9.38 -17.23 -3.05
N PHE A 125 10.68 -17.20 -2.75
CA PHE A 125 11.28 -16.09 -2.02
C PHE A 125 11.17 -14.78 -2.81
N GLU A 126 11.34 -14.84 -4.12
CA GLU A 126 11.25 -13.73 -5.05
C GLU A 126 9.83 -13.14 -5.10
N LEU A 127 8.79 -13.96 -5.00
CA LEU A 127 7.41 -13.49 -4.90
C LEU A 127 7.23 -12.64 -3.63
N LYS A 128 7.74 -13.11 -2.49
CA LYS A 128 7.68 -12.37 -1.23
C LYS A 128 8.39 -11.02 -1.30
N GLN A 129 9.53 -10.96 -2.03
CA GLN A 129 10.22 -9.69 -2.28
C GLN A 129 9.38 -8.75 -3.17
N CYS A 130 8.84 -9.27 -4.27
CA CYS A 130 8.01 -8.49 -5.19
C CYS A 130 6.74 -7.96 -4.51
N ILE A 131 6.10 -8.75 -3.63
CA ILE A 131 4.96 -8.30 -2.83
C ILE A 131 5.37 -7.16 -1.88
N ARG A 132 6.52 -7.25 -1.19
CA ARG A 132 7.03 -6.18 -0.31
C ARG A 132 7.27 -4.90 -1.10
N ASP A 133 7.96 -4.98 -2.23
CA ASP A 133 8.26 -3.83 -3.09
C ASP A 133 6.95 -3.18 -3.59
N THR A 134 6.01 -3.98 -4.09
CA THR A 134 4.70 -3.48 -4.54
C THR A 134 3.90 -2.85 -3.39
N SER A 135 4.02 -3.39 -2.17
CA SER A 135 3.36 -2.82 -0.98
C SER A 135 3.90 -1.44 -0.61
N ILE A 136 5.19 -1.17 -0.85
CA ILE A 136 5.78 0.16 -0.68
C ILE A 136 5.15 1.14 -1.69
N ALA A 137 5.05 0.73 -2.96
CA ALA A 137 4.41 1.54 -3.99
C ALA A 137 2.93 1.84 -3.68
N ILE A 138 2.19 0.84 -3.17
CA ILE A 138 0.81 1.03 -2.70
C ILE A 138 0.78 2.04 -1.54
N SER A 139 1.72 1.98 -0.60
CA SER A 139 1.78 2.95 0.51
C SER A 139 1.96 4.38 0.02
N HIS A 140 2.85 4.61 -0.96
CA HIS A 140 3.00 5.93 -1.60
C HIS A 140 1.71 6.40 -2.25
N LEU A 141 1.05 5.51 -3.01
CA LEU A 141 -0.25 5.78 -3.64
C LEU A 141 -1.30 6.22 -2.61
N LEU A 142 -1.39 5.54 -1.46
CA LEU A 142 -2.37 5.87 -0.42
C LEU A 142 -2.12 7.24 0.21
N LEU A 143 -0.84 7.60 0.42
CA LEU A 143 -0.46 8.89 0.98
C LEU A 143 -0.72 10.03 0.00
N GLU A 144 -0.38 9.84 -1.27
CA GLU A 144 -0.65 10.82 -2.32
C GLU A 144 -2.16 11.02 -2.52
N ALA A 145 -2.95 9.95 -2.50
CA ALA A 145 -4.41 10.07 -2.56
C ALA A 145 -4.95 10.93 -1.43
N GLN A 146 -4.43 10.77 -0.21
CA GLN A 146 -4.79 11.62 0.93
C GLN A 146 -4.37 13.08 0.70
N GLN A 147 -3.19 13.33 0.13
CA GLN A 147 -2.72 14.68 -0.24
C GLN A 147 -3.63 15.34 -1.27
N GLN A 148 -4.14 14.55 -2.23
CA GLN A 148 -5.08 15.02 -3.26
C GLN A 148 -6.53 15.19 -2.76
N GLY A 149 -6.79 14.97 -1.46
CA GLY A 149 -8.11 15.08 -0.85
C GLY A 149 -9.03 13.90 -1.18
N LEU A 150 -8.47 12.75 -1.56
CA LEU A 150 -9.22 11.54 -1.91
C LEU A 150 -9.13 10.49 -0.78
N GLY A 151 -10.24 9.79 -0.58
CA GLY A 151 -10.33 8.64 0.30
C GLY A 151 -9.90 7.36 -0.40
N THR A 152 -9.29 6.44 0.36
CA THR A 152 -8.88 5.13 -0.12
C THR A 152 -9.19 4.04 0.89
N CYS A 153 -9.37 2.80 0.40
CA CYS A 153 -9.30 1.62 1.23
C CYS A 153 -8.52 0.52 0.49
N TRP A 154 -7.50 -0.03 1.13
CA TRP A 154 -6.80 -1.22 0.64
C TRP A 154 -7.55 -2.46 1.13
N THR A 155 -7.93 -3.33 0.21
CA THR A 155 -8.50 -4.63 0.48
C THR A 155 -7.69 -5.73 -0.21
N GLY A 156 -7.55 -6.88 0.44
CA GLY A 156 -6.80 -8.04 -0.04
C GLY A 156 -7.48 -9.34 0.41
N TRP A 157 -8.77 -9.28 0.71
CA TRP A 157 -9.52 -10.45 1.17
C TRP A 157 -10.17 -11.18 -0.02
N PHE A 158 -9.32 -11.77 -0.85
CA PHE A 158 -9.70 -12.55 -2.03
C PHE A 158 -8.67 -13.66 -2.28
N GLU A 159 -9.02 -14.64 -3.08
CA GLU A 159 -8.09 -15.62 -3.60
C GLU A 159 -7.68 -15.27 -5.03
N GLN A 160 -6.43 -15.61 -5.42
CA GLN A 160 -5.89 -15.32 -6.75
C GLN A 160 -6.73 -15.94 -7.86
N LYS A 161 -7.29 -17.14 -7.62
CA LYS A 161 -8.16 -17.85 -8.57
C LYS A 161 -9.46 -17.10 -8.88
N ASP A 162 -9.94 -16.25 -7.95
CA ASP A 162 -11.21 -15.54 -8.09
C ASP A 162 -11.02 -14.14 -8.70
N VAL A 163 -9.93 -13.44 -8.35
CA VAL A 163 -9.70 -12.05 -8.79
C VAL A 163 -9.05 -11.97 -10.17
N ARG A 164 -8.10 -12.85 -10.48
CA ARG A 164 -7.35 -12.79 -11.74
C ARG A 164 -8.23 -12.96 -12.99
N PRO A 165 -9.18 -13.91 -13.05
CA PRO A 165 -10.02 -14.10 -14.22
C PRO A 165 -10.86 -12.89 -14.58
N VAL A 166 -11.28 -12.07 -13.59
CA VAL A 166 -12.09 -10.87 -13.82
C VAL A 166 -11.39 -9.86 -14.72
N LEU A 167 -10.06 -9.81 -14.67
CA LEU A 167 -9.24 -8.85 -15.42
C LEU A 167 -8.32 -9.53 -16.45
N GLY A 168 -8.42 -10.83 -16.65
CA GLY A 168 -7.53 -11.56 -17.54
C GLY A 168 -6.07 -11.55 -17.09
N ILE A 169 -5.80 -11.43 -15.78
CA ILE A 169 -4.44 -11.39 -15.24
C ILE A 169 -3.80 -12.78 -15.38
N PRO A 170 -2.60 -12.90 -16.01
CA PRO A 170 -1.93 -14.18 -16.17
C PRO A 170 -1.63 -14.87 -14.83
N LYS A 171 -1.59 -16.21 -14.85
CA LYS A 171 -1.37 -17.02 -13.64
C LYS A 171 0.02 -16.84 -12.98
N ASP A 172 0.98 -16.31 -13.73
CA ASP A 172 2.33 -15.98 -13.25
C ASP A 172 2.44 -14.55 -12.67
N LYS A 173 1.33 -13.86 -12.53
CA LYS A 173 1.21 -12.58 -11.83
C LYS A 173 0.45 -12.78 -10.52
N TYR A 174 0.75 -11.93 -9.55
CA TYR A 174 0.09 -11.98 -8.23
C TYR A 174 -0.58 -10.64 -7.92
N VAL A 175 -1.85 -10.68 -7.57
CA VAL A 175 -2.61 -9.50 -7.15
C VAL A 175 -2.31 -9.23 -5.68
N CYS A 176 -1.63 -8.12 -5.39
CA CYS A 176 -1.26 -7.72 -4.03
C CYS A 176 -2.40 -7.05 -3.26
N GLY A 177 -3.36 -6.48 -3.98
CA GLY A 177 -4.50 -5.82 -3.37
C GLY A 177 -5.32 -5.02 -4.37
N ILE A 178 -6.51 -4.62 -3.94
CA ILE A 178 -7.39 -3.71 -4.65
C ILE A 178 -7.54 -2.46 -3.79
N ILE A 179 -7.27 -1.30 -4.38
CA ILE A 179 -7.46 0.00 -3.74
C ILE A 179 -8.73 0.61 -4.29
N THR A 180 -9.73 0.83 -3.44
CA THR A 180 -10.87 1.68 -3.78
C THR A 180 -10.46 3.14 -3.62
N LEU A 181 -10.85 4.01 -4.57
CA LEU A 181 -10.43 5.41 -4.64
C LEU A 181 -11.62 6.30 -5.02
N GLY A 182 -11.79 7.42 -4.32
CA GLY A 182 -12.83 8.40 -4.58
C GLY A 182 -12.88 9.51 -3.55
N TYR A 183 -13.76 10.48 -3.74
CA TYR A 183 -14.08 11.46 -2.72
C TYR A 183 -14.85 10.79 -1.58
N ALA A 184 -14.37 10.99 -0.34
CA ALA A 184 -14.99 10.37 0.83
C ALA A 184 -16.42 10.92 1.07
N ASP A 185 -17.37 10.01 1.35
CA ASP A 185 -18.71 10.34 1.84
C ASP A 185 -18.89 9.88 3.30
N GLU A 186 -17.80 9.78 4.00
CA GLU A 186 -17.71 9.47 5.44
C GLU A 186 -16.43 10.06 6.03
N ALA A 187 -16.41 10.26 7.34
CA ALA A 187 -15.23 10.71 8.09
C ALA A 187 -14.88 9.70 9.20
N PRO A 188 -14.18 8.60 8.88
CA PRO A 188 -13.88 7.56 9.86
C PRO A 188 -12.98 8.08 10.98
N SER A 189 -13.32 7.77 12.22
CA SER A 189 -12.50 8.10 13.38
C SER A 189 -11.13 7.38 13.32
N PRO A 190 -10.07 7.97 13.88
CA PRO A 190 -8.78 7.32 14.02
C PRO A 190 -8.91 6.00 14.77
N ARG A 191 -8.33 4.95 14.23
CA ARG A 191 -8.23 3.67 14.93
C ARG A 191 -7.07 3.70 15.92
N PRO A 192 -7.19 3.08 17.11
CA PRO A 192 -6.10 3.02 18.08
C PRO A 192 -4.85 2.37 17.47
N ARG A 193 -3.69 2.80 17.92
CA ARG A 193 -2.39 2.22 17.58
C ARG A 193 -1.71 1.72 18.85
N LYS A 194 -0.89 0.69 18.70
CA LYS A 194 -0.01 0.25 19.77
C LYS A 194 0.95 1.38 20.14
N ALA A 195 1.29 1.50 21.41
CA ALA A 195 2.32 2.43 21.85
C ALA A 195 3.69 2.03 21.26
N LEU A 196 4.57 3.01 21.02
CA LEU A 196 5.91 2.73 20.47
C LEU A 196 6.67 1.68 21.27
N ARG A 197 6.57 1.71 22.59
CA ARG A 197 7.20 0.72 23.50
C ARG A 197 6.73 -0.73 23.27
N GLU A 198 5.57 -0.92 22.64
CA GLU A 198 5.03 -2.27 22.35
C GLU A 198 5.58 -2.84 21.04
N ILE A 199 6.07 -1.98 20.15
CA ILE A 199 6.51 -2.34 18.80
C ILE A 199 8.01 -2.09 18.56
N VAL A 200 8.69 -1.38 19.45
CA VAL A 200 10.12 -1.11 19.36
C VAL A 200 10.89 -1.99 20.34
N ARG A 201 11.99 -2.58 19.86
CA ARG A 201 12.97 -3.30 20.66
C ARG A 201 14.34 -2.73 20.32
N TYR A 202 15.25 -2.71 21.29
CA TYR A 202 16.62 -2.25 21.11
C TYR A 202 17.56 -3.45 21.15
N GLU A 203 18.39 -3.58 20.13
CA GLU A 203 19.44 -4.60 19.95
C GLU A 203 18.91 -6.04 19.84
N LYS A 204 17.95 -6.44 20.66
CA LYS A 204 17.43 -7.82 20.73
C LYS A 204 15.91 -7.81 20.86
N TRP A 205 15.32 -8.96 20.52
CA TRP A 205 13.87 -9.21 20.73
C TRP A 205 13.50 -9.22 22.21
#